data_c37b96874d6a141d4f58a3c8a15e379d
#
_entry.id   c37b96874d6a141d4f58a3c8a15e379d
#
_cell.length_a   1.000
_cell.length_b   1.000
_cell.length_c   1.000
_cell.angle_alpha   90.00
_cell.angle_beta   90.00
_cell.angle_gamma   90.00
#
_symmetry.space_group_name_H-M   'P 1'
#
loop_
_entity.id
_entity.type
_entity.pdbx_description
1 polymer ?
#
loop_
_entity_poly.entity_id
_entity_poly.type
_entity_poly.pdbx_seq_one_letter_code
_entity_poly.pdbx_strand_id
1 'polypeptide(L)'
;EVNGRSVQVADYCDDSGAVVAQKIRYEGKQFEIRGDAKAMGLWRSHQFRNDRGKYITITEGEIDCLAMDQLFGAGKRPVVSLPNGAASAKKVIAKHIEMLENYERVIFFFDADVAGRKAAIECAALLTPGKARIANVPKGAKDICEAIQQGLHEEVVNSWWEAKVYRPDG
;
A
#
# COMPACT_ATOMS: atom_id res chain seq x y z
N GLU A 1 11.28 -21.17 4.48
CA GLU A 1 12.76 -21.04 4.56
C GLU A 1 13.38 -21.10 3.19
N VAL A 2 14.39 -20.29 2.94
CA VAL A 2 15.21 -20.34 1.73
C VAL A 2 16.67 -20.47 2.18
N ASN A 3 17.35 -21.56 1.75
CA ASN A 3 18.74 -21.86 2.15
C ASN A 3 18.96 -21.85 3.67
N GLY A 4 18.02 -22.41 4.43
CA GLY A 4 18.08 -22.49 5.90
C GLY A 4 17.88 -21.16 6.63
N ARG A 5 17.41 -20.12 5.96
CA ARG A 5 17.08 -18.81 6.55
C ARG A 5 15.58 -18.57 6.56
N SER A 6 15.06 -18.02 7.63
CA SER A 6 13.69 -17.52 7.69
C SER A 6 13.54 -16.34 6.73
N VAL A 7 12.49 -16.36 5.91
CA VAL A 7 12.19 -15.29 4.95
C VAL A 7 10.71 -14.96 4.99
N GLN A 8 10.38 -13.75 4.59
CA GLN A 8 9.01 -13.33 4.31
C GLN A 8 8.81 -13.42 2.79
N VAL A 9 7.70 -14.00 2.36
CA VAL A 9 7.36 -14.14 0.94
C VAL A 9 6.04 -13.45 0.68
N ALA A 10 6.03 -12.53 -0.28
CA ALA A 10 4.83 -11.91 -0.79
C ALA A 10 4.57 -12.44 -2.21
N ASP A 11 3.46 -13.16 -2.38
CA ASP A 11 3.01 -13.64 -3.67
C ASP A 11 2.28 -12.52 -4.42
N TYR A 12 2.76 -12.22 -5.62
CA TYR A 12 2.11 -11.30 -6.55
C TYR A 12 1.32 -12.11 -7.56
N CYS A 13 0.04 -11.81 -7.65
CA CYS A 13 -0.90 -12.55 -8.49
C CYS A 13 -1.39 -11.68 -9.65
N ASP A 14 -1.73 -12.34 -10.75
CA ASP A 14 -2.50 -11.72 -11.82
C ASP A 14 -3.99 -11.61 -11.44
N ASP A 15 -4.79 -11.08 -12.34
CA ASP A 15 -6.22 -10.87 -12.14
C ASP A 15 -7.01 -12.17 -11.93
N SER A 16 -6.47 -13.31 -12.34
CA SER A 16 -7.08 -14.64 -12.11
C SER A 16 -6.73 -15.22 -10.74
N GLY A 17 -5.80 -14.59 -10.01
CA GLY A 17 -5.26 -15.10 -8.76
C GLY A 17 -4.06 -16.03 -8.92
N ALA A 18 -3.56 -16.23 -10.14
CA ALA A 18 -2.36 -17.03 -10.38
C ALA A 18 -1.10 -16.25 -10.00
N VAL A 19 -0.18 -16.89 -9.27
CA VAL A 19 1.09 -16.27 -8.87
C VAL A 19 1.97 -16.04 -10.10
N VAL A 20 2.35 -14.78 -10.34
CA VAL A 20 3.22 -14.37 -11.45
C VAL A 20 4.62 -14.00 -10.99
N ALA A 21 4.76 -13.57 -9.74
CA ALA A 21 6.03 -13.25 -9.12
C ALA A 21 5.99 -13.43 -7.61
N GLN A 22 7.15 -13.57 -7.00
CA GLN A 22 7.31 -13.61 -5.55
C GLN A 22 8.37 -12.61 -5.12
N LYS A 23 8.07 -11.81 -4.12
CA LYS A 23 9.04 -10.95 -3.46
C LYS A 23 9.47 -11.61 -2.16
N ILE A 24 10.73 -12.01 -2.09
CA ILE A 24 11.31 -12.70 -0.95
C ILE A 24 12.14 -11.69 -0.17
N ARG A 25 11.78 -11.46 1.08
CA ARG A 25 12.49 -10.55 1.97
C ARG A 25 13.31 -11.34 2.97
N TYR A 26 14.60 -11.07 2.97
CA TYR A 26 15.57 -11.61 3.91
C TYR A 26 15.74 -10.67 5.10
N GLU A 27 16.32 -11.18 6.16
CA GLU A 27 16.78 -10.37 7.29
C GLU A 27 17.77 -9.27 6.79
N GLY A 28 17.68 -8.06 7.38
CA GLY A 28 18.56 -6.96 7.00
C GLY A 28 18.11 -6.14 5.78
N LYS A 29 16.82 -6.16 5.45
CA LYS A 29 16.19 -5.39 4.36
C LYS A 29 16.61 -5.80 2.93
N GLN A 30 17.29 -6.91 2.76
CA GLN A 30 17.56 -7.47 1.44
C GLN A 30 16.33 -8.17 0.91
N PHE A 31 16.08 -8.05 -0.38
CA PHE A 31 14.99 -8.77 -1.05
C PHE A 31 15.41 -9.29 -2.42
N GLU A 32 14.70 -10.30 -2.86
CA GLU A 32 14.84 -10.96 -4.16
C GLU A 32 13.47 -11.07 -4.81
N ILE A 33 13.41 -10.89 -6.12
CA ILE A 33 12.19 -11.12 -6.90
C ILE A 33 12.39 -12.35 -7.76
N ARG A 34 11.47 -13.30 -7.65
CA ARG A 34 11.39 -14.50 -8.50
C ARG A 34 10.16 -14.39 -9.36
N GLY A 35 10.28 -14.81 -10.62
CA GLY A 35 9.20 -14.72 -11.60
C GLY A 35 9.21 -13.43 -12.41
N ASP A 36 8.05 -13.01 -12.90
CA ASP A 36 7.91 -11.83 -13.76
C ASP A 36 7.75 -10.54 -12.96
N ALA A 37 8.86 -9.86 -12.70
CA ALA A 37 8.86 -8.58 -12.00
C ALA A 37 8.02 -7.49 -12.71
N LYS A 38 7.89 -7.56 -14.04
CA LYS A 38 7.11 -6.58 -14.80
C LYS A 38 5.60 -6.77 -14.64
N ALA A 39 5.18 -7.98 -14.30
CA ALA A 39 3.78 -8.29 -14.02
C ALA A 39 3.34 -7.88 -12.60
N MET A 40 4.28 -7.50 -11.72
CA MET A 40 3.95 -7.04 -10.38
C MET A 40 3.19 -5.71 -10.44
N GLY A 41 1.99 -5.72 -9.88
CA GLY A 41 1.17 -4.53 -9.68
C GLY A 41 1.00 -4.23 -8.19
N LEU A 42 -0.13 -3.65 -7.81
CA LEU A 42 -0.48 -3.49 -6.40
C LEU A 42 -0.66 -4.86 -5.74
N TRP A 43 0.09 -5.11 -4.68
CA TRP A 43 0.00 -6.36 -3.94
C TRP A 43 -1.39 -6.55 -3.35
N ARG A 44 -1.95 -7.75 -3.48
CA ARG A 44 -3.32 -8.12 -3.10
C ARG A 44 -4.44 -7.54 -3.99
N SER A 45 -4.13 -6.79 -5.04
CA SER A 45 -5.15 -6.15 -5.88
C SER A 45 -6.14 -7.15 -6.50
N HIS A 46 -5.70 -8.37 -6.80
CA HIS A 46 -6.55 -9.43 -7.36
C HIS A 46 -7.75 -9.79 -6.44
N GLN A 47 -7.61 -9.58 -5.13
CA GLN A 47 -8.67 -9.83 -4.14
C GLN A 47 -9.80 -8.79 -4.21
N PHE A 48 -9.51 -7.60 -4.73
CA PHE A 48 -10.42 -6.45 -4.70
C PHE A 48 -10.79 -5.92 -6.09
N ARG A 49 -10.42 -6.65 -7.12
CA ARG A 49 -10.57 -6.23 -8.52
C ARG A 49 -12.01 -5.87 -8.91
N ASN A 50 -12.97 -6.66 -8.45
CA ASN A 50 -14.40 -6.48 -8.76
C ASN A 50 -15.14 -5.79 -7.61
N ASP A 51 -14.42 -5.32 -6.62
CA ASP A 51 -15.00 -4.70 -5.45
C ASP A 51 -15.38 -3.25 -5.75
N ARG A 52 -16.45 -2.80 -5.12
CA ARG A 52 -16.91 -1.42 -5.14
C ARG A 52 -17.26 -1.05 -3.72
N GLY A 53 -16.52 -0.13 -3.15
CA GLY A 53 -16.68 0.20 -1.76
C GLY A 53 -16.42 1.67 -1.46
N LYS A 54 -16.52 1.98 -0.18
CA LYS A 54 -16.23 3.33 0.31
C LYS A 54 -14.75 3.66 0.26
N TYR A 55 -13.91 2.75 0.72
CA TYR A 55 -12.49 3.02 0.97
C TYR A 55 -11.62 1.90 0.44
N ILE A 56 -10.51 2.26 -0.17
CA ILE A 56 -9.35 1.40 -0.35
C ILE A 56 -8.12 2.12 0.17
N THR A 57 -7.25 1.41 0.88
CA THR A 57 -6.00 1.94 1.42
C THR A 57 -4.82 1.39 0.64
N ILE A 58 -3.87 2.25 0.32
CA ILE A 58 -2.62 1.88 -0.37
C ILE A 58 -1.46 2.22 0.56
N THR A 59 -0.71 1.22 0.96
CA THR A 59 0.52 1.37 1.74
C THR A 59 1.77 1.32 0.86
N GLU A 60 2.89 1.77 1.37
CA GLU A 60 4.15 1.76 0.62
C GLU A 60 4.80 0.37 0.58
N GLY A 61 4.67 -0.41 1.65
CA GLY A 61 5.25 -1.74 1.80
C GLY A 61 4.23 -2.82 2.17
N GLU A 62 4.56 -4.08 1.88
CA GLU A 62 3.69 -5.23 2.12
C GLU A 62 3.45 -5.46 3.62
N ILE A 63 4.47 -5.20 4.46
CA ILE A 63 4.34 -5.35 5.92
C ILE A 63 3.37 -4.30 6.49
N ASP A 64 3.44 -3.08 6.02
CA ASP A 64 2.47 -2.04 6.40
C ASP A 64 1.06 -2.40 5.97
N CYS A 65 0.92 -3.02 4.79
CA CYS A 65 -0.37 -3.52 4.30
C CYS A 65 -0.97 -4.57 5.25
N LEU A 66 -0.17 -5.55 5.67
CA LEU A 66 -0.61 -6.56 6.63
C LEU A 66 -0.95 -5.94 7.99
N ALA A 67 -0.13 -5.00 8.46
CA ALA A 67 -0.36 -4.30 9.70
C ALA A 67 -1.69 -3.52 9.70
N MET A 68 -1.98 -2.81 8.61
CA MET A 68 -3.26 -2.11 8.43
C MET A 68 -4.44 -3.08 8.34
N ASP A 69 -4.29 -4.18 7.60
CA ASP A 69 -5.33 -5.20 7.47
C ASP A 69 -5.70 -5.80 8.83
N GLN A 70 -4.70 -6.12 9.66
CA GLN A 70 -4.92 -6.59 11.02
C GLN A 70 -5.60 -5.54 11.89
N LEU A 71 -5.18 -4.29 11.78
CA LEU A 71 -5.73 -3.18 12.57
C LEU A 71 -7.20 -2.93 12.24
N PHE A 72 -7.61 -3.11 11.00
CA PHE A 72 -9.00 -3.04 10.57
C PHE A 72 -9.81 -4.30 10.91
N GLY A 73 -9.18 -5.37 11.32
CA GLY A 73 -9.81 -6.67 11.60
C GLY A 73 -9.81 -7.59 10.39
N ALA A 74 -8.66 -7.94 9.91
CA ALA A 74 -8.33 -8.89 8.84
C ALA A 74 -9.44 -9.13 7.79
N GLY A 75 -9.26 -8.60 6.59
CA GLY A 75 -10.20 -8.75 5.48
C GLY A 75 -11.45 -7.87 5.52
N LYS A 76 -11.63 -7.04 6.54
CA LYS A 76 -12.82 -6.17 6.66
C LYS A 76 -12.76 -4.93 5.78
N ARG A 77 -11.58 -4.47 5.42
CA ARG A 77 -11.38 -3.30 4.56
C ARG A 77 -10.30 -3.60 3.53
N PRO A 78 -10.49 -3.19 2.26
CA PRO A 78 -9.47 -3.33 1.24
C PRO A 78 -8.19 -2.58 1.60
N VAL A 79 -7.07 -3.30 1.65
CA VAL A 79 -5.73 -2.75 1.78
C VAL A 79 -4.82 -3.42 0.76
N VAL A 80 -4.10 -2.62 0.00
CA VAL A 80 -3.12 -3.05 -1.00
C VAL A 80 -1.80 -2.31 -0.79
N SER A 81 -0.73 -2.77 -1.41
CA SER A 81 0.59 -2.18 -1.26
C SER A 81 1.29 -1.96 -2.59
N LEU A 82 2.19 -0.97 -2.62
CA LEU A 82 3.13 -0.81 -3.71
C LEU A 82 4.13 -1.99 -3.72
N PRO A 83 4.58 -2.44 -4.92
CA PRO A 83 5.53 -3.56 -5.02
C PRO A 83 6.97 -3.16 -4.68
N ASN A 84 7.39 -1.95 -5.03
CA ASN A 84 8.79 -1.50 -4.98
C ASN A 84 8.95 -0.10 -4.35
N GLY A 85 8.12 0.24 -3.37
CA GLY A 85 8.20 1.51 -2.66
C GLY A 85 7.85 2.73 -3.51
N ALA A 86 8.23 3.91 -3.01
CA ALA A 86 7.82 5.21 -3.55
C ALA A 86 8.29 5.48 -4.99
N ALA A 87 9.47 5.02 -5.39
CA ALA A 87 10.08 5.36 -6.68
C ALA A 87 9.24 4.92 -7.90
N SER A 88 8.52 3.82 -7.80
CA SER A 88 7.68 3.29 -8.88
C SER A 88 6.18 3.54 -8.67
N ALA A 89 5.81 4.22 -7.62
CA ALA A 89 4.42 4.37 -7.17
C ALA A 89 3.50 4.91 -8.27
N LYS A 90 3.85 6.03 -8.88
CA LYS A 90 3.04 6.67 -9.92
C LYS A 90 2.71 5.73 -11.08
N LYS A 91 3.71 4.98 -11.57
CA LYS A 91 3.54 4.02 -12.66
C LYS A 91 2.60 2.88 -12.28
N VAL A 92 2.73 2.36 -11.06
CA VAL A 92 1.89 1.28 -10.55
C VAL A 92 0.45 1.77 -10.35
N ILE A 93 0.25 2.92 -9.76
CA ILE A 93 -1.09 3.50 -9.57
C ILE A 93 -1.77 3.74 -10.91
N ALA A 94 -1.06 4.30 -11.90
CA ALA A 94 -1.62 4.50 -13.24
C ALA A 94 -2.14 3.19 -13.87
N LYS A 95 -1.46 2.08 -13.62
CA LYS A 95 -1.83 0.75 -14.09
C LYS A 95 -3.14 0.22 -13.45
N HIS A 96 -3.49 0.68 -12.26
CA HIS A 96 -4.64 0.25 -11.48
C HIS A 96 -5.76 1.31 -11.36
N ILE A 97 -5.70 2.35 -12.19
CA ILE A 97 -6.65 3.47 -12.11
C ILE A 97 -8.11 3.01 -12.17
N GLU A 98 -8.45 2.13 -13.10
CA GLU A 98 -9.84 1.65 -13.25
C GLU A 98 -10.36 1.00 -11.97
N MET A 99 -9.54 0.14 -11.35
CA MET A 99 -9.91 -0.50 -10.09
C MET A 99 -10.07 0.54 -8.96
N LEU A 100 -9.13 1.46 -8.85
CA LEU A 100 -9.14 2.48 -7.80
C LEU A 100 -10.31 3.45 -7.93
N GLU A 101 -10.69 3.80 -9.16
CA GLU A 101 -11.85 4.66 -9.44
C GLU A 101 -13.20 4.03 -9.06
N ASN A 102 -13.28 2.73 -8.82
CA ASN A 102 -14.47 2.06 -8.31
C ASN A 102 -14.76 2.35 -6.83
N TYR A 103 -13.80 2.89 -6.10
CA TYR A 103 -13.97 3.27 -4.69
C TYR A 103 -14.36 4.74 -4.57
N GLU A 104 -15.14 5.07 -3.55
CA GLU A 104 -15.48 6.47 -3.26
C GLU A 104 -14.24 7.26 -2.84
N ARG A 105 -13.34 6.62 -2.09
CA ARG A 105 -12.14 7.25 -1.55
C ARG A 105 -10.96 6.28 -1.62
N VAL A 106 -9.83 6.80 -2.08
CA VAL A 106 -8.54 6.10 -2.10
C VAL A 106 -7.61 6.79 -1.13
N ILE A 107 -7.14 6.07 -0.12
CA ILE A 107 -6.30 6.61 0.94
C ILE A 107 -4.87 6.16 0.72
N PHE A 108 -3.99 7.10 0.42
CA PHE A 108 -2.55 6.88 0.34
C PHE A 108 -1.95 7.04 1.73
N PHE A 109 -1.39 5.97 2.27
CA PHE A 109 -0.78 5.92 3.59
C PHE A 109 0.66 5.44 3.46
N PHE A 110 1.53 6.33 3.00
CA PHE A 110 2.93 6.05 2.71
C PHE A 110 3.85 6.46 3.85
N ASP A 111 5.12 6.08 3.76
CA ASP A 111 6.12 6.36 4.76
C ASP A 111 6.31 7.87 5.02
N ALA A 112 6.75 8.22 6.22
CA ALA A 112 6.88 9.60 6.67
C ALA A 112 8.16 10.30 6.18
N ASP A 113 8.81 9.77 5.15
CA ASP A 113 9.97 10.41 4.54
C ASP A 113 9.60 11.31 3.35
N VAL A 114 10.59 11.99 2.79
CA VAL A 114 10.40 12.92 1.67
C VAL A 114 9.90 12.17 0.43
N ALA A 115 10.44 10.98 0.15
CA ALA A 115 10.07 10.18 -1.00
C ALA A 115 8.62 9.69 -0.91
N GLY A 116 8.20 9.20 0.27
CA GLY A 116 6.83 8.76 0.53
C GLY A 116 5.82 9.90 0.38
N ARG A 117 6.10 11.06 0.95
CA ARG A 117 5.23 12.24 0.82
C ARG A 117 5.09 12.72 -0.63
N LYS A 118 6.20 12.77 -1.36
CA LYS A 118 6.20 13.15 -2.77
C LYS A 118 5.39 12.15 -3.60
N ALA A 119 5.62 10.86 -3.41
CA ALA A 119 4.91 9.80 -4.11
C ALA A 119 3.40 9.84 -3.84
N ALA A 120 2.98 10.08 -2.60
CA ALA A 120 1.57 10.21 -2.24
C ALA A 120 0.87 11.34 -3.02
N ILE A 121 1.51 12.50 -3.13
CA ILE A 121 1.00 13.63 -3.90
C ILE A 121 0.93 13.30 -5.40
N GLU A 122 1.98 12.74 -5.96
CA GLU A 122 2.02 12.38 -7.39
C GLU A 122 0.97 11.31 -7.76
N CYS A 123 0.76 10.34 -6.87
CA CYS A 123 -0.26 9.31 -7.06
C CYS A 123 -1.69 9.88 -6.91
N ALA A 124 -1.90 10.73 -5.91
CA ALA A 124 -3.19 11.35 -5.67
C ALA A 124 -3.66 12.20 -6.86
N ALA A 125 -2.72 12.85 -7.56
CA ALA A 125 -3.00 13.66 -8.74
C ALA A 125 -3.51 12.85 -9.96
N LEU A 126 -3.36 11.54 -9.96
CA LEU A 126 -3.84 10.67 -11.05
C LEU A 126 -5.33 10.34 -10.95
N LEU A 127 -5.92 10.49 -9.77
CA LEU A 127 -7.32 10.15 -9.50
C LEU A 127 -8.24 11.33 -9.77
N THR A 128 -9.51 11.02 -9.99
CA THR A 128 -10.57 12.03 -10.08
C THR A 128 -10.50 12.98 -8.88
N PRO A 129 -10.55 14.30 -9.09
CA PRO A 129 -10.49 15.29 -8.01
C PRO A 129 -11.46 15.01 -6.87
N GLY A 130 -10.97 15.08 -5.63
CA GLY A 130 -11.75 14.83 -4.43
C GLY A 130 -11.79 13.37 -3.97
N LYS A 131 -11.33 12.43 -4.80
CA LYS A 131 -11.29 10.99 -4.48
C LYS A 131 -10.09 10.60 -3.60
N ALA A 132 -8.92 11.12 -3.93
CA ALA A 132 -7.69 10.80 -3.20
C ALA A 132 -7.61 11.52 -1.85
N ARG A 133 -7.18 10.79 -0.85
CA ARG A 133 -6.83 11.30 0.48
C ARG A 133 -5.43 10.87 0.85
N ILE A 134 -4.73 11.69 1.59
CA ILE A 134 -3.38 11.43 2.08
C ILE A 134 -3.43 11.36 3.61
N ALA A 135 -3.09 10.20 4.15
CA ALA A 135 -2.88 9.97 5.57
C ALA A 135 -1.40 10.12 5.92
N ASN A 136 -1.12 10.63 7.10
CA ASN A 136 0.24 10.80 7.60
C ASN A 136 0.51 9.78 8.69
N VAL A 137 1.68 9.14 8.64
CA VAL A 137 2.17 8.29 9.72
C VAL A 137 2.25 9.13 11.02
N PRO A 138 1.83 8.59 12.17
CA PRO A 138 1.92 9.29 13.44
C PRO A 138 3.34 9.78 13.72
N LYS A 139 3.43 10.95 14.35
CA LYS A 139 4.70 11.57 14.70
C LYS A 139 5.53 10.64 15.59
N GLY A 140 6.81 10.48 15.26
CA GLY A 140 7.74 9.62 16.01
C GLY A 140 7.95 8.23 15.38
N ALA A 141 7.19 7.88 14.35
CA ALA A 141 7.37 6.66 13.56
C ALA A 141 7.66 7.01 12.10
N LYS A 142 8.41 6.15 11.42
CA LYS A 142 8.74 6.33 9.99
C LYS A 142 7.69 5.70 9.06
N ASP A 143 7.06 4.62 9.50
CA ASP A 143 6.07 3.84 8.75
C ASP A 143 4.98 3.31 9.69
N ILE A 144 3.95 2.71 9.11
CA ILE A 144 2.81 2.16 9.86
C ILE A 144 3.24 1.05 10.80
N CYS A 145 4.09 0.14 10.33
CA CYS A 145 4.57 -0.99 11.12
C CYS A 145 5.31 -0.52 12.37
N GLU A 146 6.21 0.45 12.23
CA GLU A 146 6.93 1.04 13.37
C GLU A 146 5.97 1.74 14.35
N ALA A 147 4.98 2.47 13.84
CA ALA A 147 3.97 3.10 14.69
C ALA A 147 3.20 2.07 15.53
N ILE A 148 2.81 0.95 14.92
CA ILE A 148 2.13 -0.14 15.62
C ILE A 148 3.05 -0.80 16.65
N GLN A 149 4.32 -1.02 16.32
CA GLN A 149 5.32 -1.55 17.26
C GLN A 149 5.56 -0.64 18.47
N GLN A 150 5.40 0.65 18.29
CA GLN A 150 5.47 1.66 19.38
C GLN A 150 4.15 1.76 20.18
N GLY A 151 3.13 0.98 19.84
CA GLY A 151 1.83 1.01 20.52
C GLY A 151 0.88 2.11 20.05
N LEU A 152 1.20 2.80 18.93
CA LEU A 152 0.42 3.92 18.39
C LEU A 152 -0.77 3.46 17.51
N HIS A 153 -1.49 2.43 17.92
CA HIS A 153 -2.59 1.84 17.16
C HIS A 153 -3.74 2.84 16.93
N GLU A 154 -4.15 3.55 17.99
CA GLU A 154 -5.22 4.54 17.90
C GLU A 154 -4.82 5.72 17.01
N GLU A 155 -3.58 6.18 17.12
CA GLU A 155 -3.04 7.27 16.31
C GLU A 155 -2.99 6.90 14.82
N VAL A 156 -2.66 5.65 14.49
CA VAL A 156 -2.72 5.16 13.09
C VAL A 156 -4.15 5.18 12.58
N VAL A 157 -5.12 4.66 13.34
CA VAL A 157 -6.53 4.67 12.95
C VAL A 157 -7.04 6.11 12.81
N ASN A 158 -6.72 6.99 13.75
CA ASN A 158 -7.12 8.39 13.71
C ASN A 158 -6.52 9.10 12.47
N SER A 159 -5.23 8.88 12.17
CA SER A 159 -4.59 9.42 10.96
C SER A 159 -5.30 8.97 9.68
N TRP A 160 -5.75 7.73 9.64
CA TRP A 160 -6.51 7.20 8.52
C TRP A 160 -7.87 7.89 8.36
N TRP A 161 -8.60 8.08 9.45
CA TRP A 161 -9.90 8.79 9.43
C TRP A 161 -9.75 10.28 9.11
N GLU A 162 -8.69 10.91 9.58
CA GLU A 162 -8.37 12.31 9.38
C GLU A 162 -7.62 12.60 8.08
N ALA A 163 -7.42 11.58 7.24
CA ALA A 163 -6.71 11.72 5.97
C ALA A 163 -7.32 12.86 5.14
N LYS A 164 -6.46 13.77 4.72
CA LYS A 164 -6.87 15.00 4.03
C LYS A 164 -7.14 14.73 2.56
N VAL A 165 -8.23 15.29 2.06
CA VAL A 165 -8.52 15.29 0.63
C VAL A 165 -7.38 15.99 -0.11
N TYR A 166 -6.79 15.30 -1.08
CA TYR A 166 -5.83 15.92 -1.96
C TYR A 166 -6.54 16.94 -2.87
N ARG A 167 -6.03 18.14 -2.87
CA ARG A 167 -6.44 19.21 -3.77
C ARG A 167 -5.19 19.70 -4.49
N PRO A 168 -5.13 19.59 -5.81
CA PRO A 168 -4.07 20.27 -6.54
C PRO A 168 -4.14 21.76 -6.24
N ASP A 169 -3.01 22.36 -6.00
CA ASP A 169 -2.94 23.82 -5.86
C ASP A 169 -3.51 24.44 -7.12
N GLY A 170 -4.64 25.05 -6.97
CA GLY A 170 -5.39 25.67 -8.03
C GLY A 170 -4.67 26.93 -8.58
#